data_f68568753be5c0d77c9b3399bba02ce5
#
_entry.id   f68568753be5c0d77c9b3399bba02ce5
#
_cell.length_a   1.000
_cell.length_b   1.000
_cell.length_c   1.000
_cell.angle_alpha   90.00
_cell.angle_beta   90.00
_cell.angle_gamma   90.00
#
_symmetry.space_group_name_H-M   'P 1'
#
loop_
_entity.id
_entity.type
_entity.pdbx_description
1 polymer ?
#
loop_
_entity_poly.entity_id
_entity_poly.type
_entity_poly.pdbx_seq_one_letter_code
_entity_poly.pdbx_strand_id
1 'polypeptide(L)'
;LVLTGELNEIGEAMASNVPDSYRTGIELMAGIKLDCGFQWDINATLSKNRVQNFTETLFENEEAGSEAWVIKHGDTPIAFSPDFILNNRFGYTFKGFEASLQSQYISKQYMSNAKQEECTLDAYFVSNLNLSYTFKLPKVKSVTIGCTIYNLFNEEYENNGYAGSGYYHDDNGGKVRYNYAGYAAQAGTNVLGHIAINF
;
A
#
# COMPACT_ATOMS: atom_id res chain seq x y z
N LEU A 1 7.39 -13.41 -5.51
CA LEU A 1 7.94 -13.02 -6.82
C LEU A 1 8.73 -11.74 -6.66
N VAL A 2 9.89 -11.66 -7.29
CA VAL A 2 10.71 -10.45 -7.39
C VAL A 2 10.96 -10.15 -8.84
N LEU A 3 11.07 -8.88 -9.18
CA LEU A 3 11.47 -8.46 -10.52
C LEU A 3 12.93 -8.87 -10.74
N THR A 4 13.22 -9.50 -11.88
CA THR A 4 14.59 -9.95 -12.22
C THR A 4 15.45 -8.81 -12.76
N GLY A 5 14.84 -7.71 -13.19
CA GLY A 5 15.48 -6.67 -13.99
C GLY A 5 15.54 -7.00 -15.49
N GLU A 6 15.05 -8.17 -15.88
CA GLU A 6 14.96 -8.59 -17.27
C GLU A 6 13.60 -8.25 -17.88
N LEU A 7 13.57 -7.99 -19.18
CA LEU A 7 12.35 -7.83 -19.95
C LEU A 7 12.08 -9.10 -20.77
N ASN A 8 10.81 -9.45 -20.92
CA ASN A 8 10.40 -10.48 -21.87
C ASN A 8 10.41 -9.96 -23.32
N GLU A 9 10.11 -10.82 -24.29
CA GLU A 9 10.12 -10.48 -25.73
C GLU A 9 9.17 -9.34 -26.12
N ILE A 10 8.21 -9.00 -25.25
CA ILE A 10 7.25 -7.91 -25.49
C ILE A 10 7.51 -6.67 -24.61
N GLY A 11 8.67 -6.63 -23.93
CA GLY A 11 9.09 -5.48 -23.13
C GLY A 11 8.50 -5.43 -21.72
N GLU A 12 7.88 -6.51 -21.21
CA GLU A 12 7.37 -6.56 -19.83
C GLU A 12 8.43 -7.06 -18.86
N ALA A 13 8.44 -6.47 -17.65
CA ALA A 13 9.37 -6.89 -16.60
C ALA A 13 9.11 -8.34 -16.15
N MET A 14 10.13 -9.15 -16.24
CA MET A 14 10.07 -10.55 -15.79
C MET A 14 10.18 -10.64 -14.28
N ALA A 15 9.37 -11.54 -13.70
CA ALA A 15 9.40 -11.83 -12.29
C ALA A 15 9.77 -13.31 -12.05
N SER A 16 10.64 -13.56 -11.08
CA SER A 16 11.02 -14.91 -10.68
C SER A 16 10.85 -15.13 -9.17
N ASN A 17 10.88 -16.38 -8.76
CA ASN A 17 10.99 -16.71 -7.36
C ASN A 17 12.43 -16.48 -6.90
N VAL A 18 12.61 -15.78 -5.77
CA VAL A 18 13.91 -15.76 -5.10
C VAL A 18 14.05 -17.00 -4.22
N PRO A 19 15.19 -17.70 -4.29
CA PRO A 19 15.40 -18.90 -3.50
C PRO A 19 15.43 -18.61 -2.00
N ASP A 20 16.00 -17.48 -1.60
CA ASP A 20 16.26 -17.12 -0.21
C ASP A 20 15.54 -15.83 0.18
N SER A 21 14.35 -15.97 0.73
CA SER A 21 13.60 -14.84 1.29
C SER A 21 12.83 -15.28 2.53
N TYR A 22 12.59 -14.34 3.43
CA TYR A 22 11.75 -14.60 4.59
C TYR A 22 10.82 -13.43 4.89
N ARG A 23 9.68 -13.78 5.49
CA ARG A 23 8.74 -12.85 6.11
C ARG A 23 8.52 -13.31 7.54
N THR A 24 8.72 -12.41 8.49
CA THR A 24 8.49 -12.66 9.91
C THR A 24 7.86 -11.44 10.54
N GLY A 25 7.05 -11.63 11.58
CA GLY A 25 6.38 -10.50 12.21
C GLY A 25 5.49 -10.92 13.36
N ILE A 26 4.86 -9.92 13.94
CA ILE A 26 3.87 -10.04 15.01
C ILE A 26 2.63 -9.27 14.57
N GLU A 27 1.49 -9.92 14.68
CA GLU A 27 0.18 -9.31 14.49
C GLU A 27 -0.55 -9.26 15.84
N LEU A 28 -1.03 -8.08 16.20
CA LEU A 28 -1.78 -7.83 17.40
C LEU A 28 -3.17 -7.31 17.03
N MET A 29 -4.20 -7.91 17.61
CA MET A 29 -5.58 -7.47 17.45
C MET A 29 -6.23 -7.30 18.83
N ALA A 30 -6.96 -6.22 19.02
CA ALA A 30 -7.76 -5.99 20.20
C ALA A 30 -9.07 -5.30 19.82
N GLY A 31 -10.12 -5.55 20.61
CA GLY A 31 -11.41 -4.92 20.40
C GLY A 31 -12.19 -4.81 21.71
N ILE A 32 -12.93 -3.72 21.85
CA ILE A 32 -13.83 -3.46 22.99
C ILE A 32 -15.17 -3.02 22.42
N LYS A 33 -16.24 -3.61 22.96
CA LYS A 33 -17.61 -3.21 22.71
C LYS A 33 -18.31 -2.93 24.03
N LEU A 34 -18.90 -1.75 24.16
CA LEU A 34 -19.59 -1.30 25.36
C LEU A 34 -21.11 -1.26 25.15
N ASP A 35 -21.87 -1.48 26.20
CA ASP A 35 -23.33 -1.46 26.17
C ASP A 35 -23.93 -0.09 25.79
N CYS A 36 -23.16 1.00 25.95
CA CYS A 36 -23.55 2.32 25.49
C CYS A 36 -23.53 2.50 23.97
N GLY A 37 -23.16 1.45 23.21
CA GLY A 37 -23.08 1.47 21.76
C GLY A 37 -21.72 1.84 21.18
N PHE A 38 -20.71 2.12 22.02
CA PHE A 38 -19.34 2.38 21.58
C PHE A 38 -18.61 1.07 21.27
N GLN A 39 -17.84 1.06 20.18
CA GLN A 39 -16.96 -0.02 19.78
C GLN A 39 -15.60 0.55 19.35
N TRP A 40 -14.52 -0.12 19.75
CA TRP A 40 -13.18 0.18 19.30
C TRP A 40 -12.48 -1.11 18.90
N ASP A 41 -11.96 -1.12 17.68
CA ASP A 41 -11.18 -2.22 17.13
C ASP A 41 -9.82 -1.68 16.68
N ILE A 42 -8.75 -2.40 16.98
CA ILE A 42 -7.39 -2.06 16.58
C ILE A 42 -6.66 -3.32 16.11
N ASN A 43 -5.88 -3.15 15.04
CA ASN A 43 -4.98 -4.18 14.53
C ASN A 43 -3.65 -3.53 14.19
N ALA A 44 -2.55 -4.13 14.64
CA ALA A 44 -1.20 -3.68 14.36
C ALA A 44 -0.35 -4.85 13.88
N THR A 45 0.36 -4.65 12.77
CA THR A 45 1.31 -5.62 12.21
C THR A 45 2.69 -5.00 12.20
N LEU A 46 3.63 -5.66 12.88
CA LEU A 46 5.05 -5.36 12.83
C LEU A 46 5.72 -6.50 12.07
N SER A 47 6.37 -6.22 10.96
CA SER A 47 6.95 -7.25 10.10
C SER A 47 8.37 -6.91 9.66
N LYS A 48 9.11 -7.94 9.30
CA LYS A 48 10.41 -7.84 8.65
C LYS A 48 10.41 -8.76 7.44
N ASN A 49 10.49 -8.16 6.25
CA ASN A 49 10.37 -8.84 4.97
C ASN A 49 11.68 -8.63 4.20
N ARG A 50 12.46 -9.69 3.96
CA ARG A 50 13.80 -9.56 3.34
C ARG A 50 14.02 -10.61 2.26
N VAL A 51 14.70 -10.18 1.22
CA VAL A 51 15.40 -11.05 0.27
C VAL A 51 16.85 -11.14 0.73
N GLN A 52 17.37 -12.36 0.83
CA GLN A 52 18.75 -12.59 1.21
C GLN A 52 19.65 -12.66 -0.03
N ASN A 53 20.84 -12.07 0.06
CA ASN A 53 21.83 -12.08 -1.01
C ASN A 53 21.25 -11.61 -2.38
N PHE A 54 20.41 -10.57 -2.36
CA PHE A 54 19.78 -10.09 -3.58
C PHE A 54 20.80 -9.65 -4.62
N THR A 55 20.62 -10.13 -5.83
CA THR A 55 21.44 -9.77 -7.00
C THR A 55 20.52 -9.13 -8.02
N GLU A 56 20.89 -7.93 -8.46
CA GLU A 56 20.19 -7.17 -9.49
C GLU A 56 20.96 -7.27 -10.80
N THR A 57 20.26 -7.45 -11.90
CA THR A 57 20.82 -7.41 -13.24
C THR A 57 20.27 -6.17 -13.96
N LEU A 58 21.14 -5.27 -14.36
CA LEU A 58 20.82 -4.07 -15.11
C LEU A 58 21.25 -4.25 -16.56
N PHE A 59 20.48 -3.68 -17.47
CA PHE A 59 20.79 -3.63 -18.88
C PHE A 59 21.06 -2.19 -19.34
N GLU A 60 21.91 -2.02 -20.34
CA GLU A 60 22.23 -0.73 -20.89
C GLU A 60 20.97 -0.13 -21.54
N ASN A 61 20.59 1.08 -21.11
CA ASN A 61 19.37 1.77 -21.53
C ASN A 61 18.10 0.89 -21.47
N GLU A 62 18.08 -0.11 -20.58
CA GLU A 62 17.00 -1.10 -20.43
C GLU A 62 16.75 -1.95 -21.70
N GLU A 63 17.68 -1.99 -22.64
CA GLU A 63 17.55 -2.80 -23.84
C GLU A 63 17.81 -4.29 -23.52
N ALA A 64 16.78 -5.11 -23.71
CA ALA A 64 16.91 -6.56 -23.58
C ALA A 64 17.95 -7.10 -24.56
N GLY A 65 18.94 -7.85 -24.04
CA GLY A 65 20.03 -8.41 -24.82
C GLY A 65 21.27 -7.52 -24.92
N SER A 66 21.28 -6.31 -24.34
CA SER A 66 22.49 -5.51 -24.14
C SER A 66 23.41 -6.15 -23.10
N GLU A 67 24.60 -5.58 -22.89
CA GLU A 67 25.52 -6.06 -21.86
C GLU A 67 24.89 -5.99 -20.47
N ALA A 68 24.85 -7.10 -19.73
CA ALA A 68 24.31 -7.15 -18.37
C ALA A 68 25.34 -6.63 -17.35
N TRP A 69 24.87 -5.76 -16.46
CA TRP A 69 25.64 -5.34 -15.28
C TRP A 69 25.01 -5.93 -14.02
N VAL A 70 25.72 -6.87 -13.40
CA VAL A 70 25.25 -7.59 -12.21
C VAL A 70 25.75 -6.89 -10.95
N ILE A 71 24.82 -6.50 -10.06
CA ILE A 71 25.10 -5.81 -8.80
C ILE A 71 24.61 -6.69 -7.63
N LYS A 72 25.48 -6.94 -6.67
CA LYS A 72 25.15 -7.69 -5.44
C LYS A 72 24.81 -6.70 -4.33
N HIS A 73 23.59 -6.76 -3.83
CA HIS A 73 23.08 -5.85 -2.77
C HIS A 73 23.15 -6.44 -1.37
N GLY A 74 23.34 -7.75 -1.21
CA GLY A 74 23.17 -8.43 0.08
C GLY A 74 21.71 -8.54 0.49
N ASP A 75 21.41 -8.41 1.78
CA ASP A 75 20.03 -8.51 2.29
C ASP A 75 19.26 -7.21 2.07
N THR A 76 18.13 -7.30 1.36
CA THR A 76 17.32 -6.14 0.97
C THR A 76 15.85 -6.32 1.39
N PRO A 77 15.07 -5.23 1.49
CA PRO A 77 13.64 -5.33 1.71
C PRO A 77 12.93 -5.98 0.50
N ILE A 78 11.85 -6.68 0.77
CA ILE A 78 10.92 -7.10 -0.30
C ILE A 78 10.11 -5.88 -0.73
N ALA A 79 10.04 -5.63 -2.04
CA ALA A 79 9.24 -4.54 -2.59
C ALA A 79 7.77 -4.59 -2.12
N PHE A 80 7.15 -3.43 -1.95
CA PHE A 80 5.76 -3.27 -1.50
C PHE A 80 5.42 -4.04 -0.21
N SER A 81 6.37 -4.07 0.72
CA SER A 81 6.22 -4.78 1.99
C SER A 81 6.60 -3.86 3.15
N PRO A 82 5.63 -3.09 3.69
CA PRO A 82 5.88 -2.17 4.79
C PRO A 82 6.27 -2.94 6.07
N ASP A 83 7.14 -2.34 6.87
CA ASP A 83 7.56 -2.94 8.14
C ASP A 83 6.52 -2.72 9.26
N PHE A 84 5.59 -1.72 9.09
CA PHE A 84 4.52 -1.47 10.05
C PHE A 84 3.21 -1.07 9.38
N ILE A 85 2.11 -1.69 9.81
CA ILE A 85 0.73 -1.36 9.43
C ILE A 85 -0.09 -1.25 10.70
N LEU A 86 -0.87 -0.18 10.83
CA LEU A 86 -1.83 0.01 11.91
C LEU A 86 -3.20 0.31 11.32
N ASN A 87 -4.20 -0.45 11.73
CA ASN A 87 -5.61 -0.18 11.43
C ASN A 87 -6.35 0.09 12.74
N ASN A 88 -7.20 1.08 12.73
CA ASN A 88 -7.99 1.48 13.88
C ASN A 88 -9.41 1.82 13.45
N ARG A 89 -10.41 1.39 14.22
CA ARG A 89 -11.81 1.69 13.96
C ARG A 89 -12.51 2.07 15.26
N PHE A 90 -13.03 3.27 15.33
CA PHE A 90 -14.00 3.69 16.32
C PHE A 90 -15.40 3.59 15.73
N GLY A 91 -16.32 2.93 16.42
CA GLY A 91 -17.71 2.80 16.06
C GLY A 91 -18.63 3.29 17.17
N TYR A 92 -19.76 3.87 16.80
CA TYR A 92 -20.81 4.24 17.72
C TYR A 92 -22.18 3.96 17.11
N THR A 93 -23.04 3.29 17.87
CA THR A 93 -24.41 2.97 17.43
C THR A 93 -25.40 3.39 18.51
N PHE A 94 -26.39 4.20 18.14
CA PHE A 94 -27.44 4.64 19.06
C PHE A 94 -28.76 4.92 18.33
N LYS A 95 -29.82 4.23 18.71
CA LYS A 95 -31.20 4.45 18.22
C LYS A 95 -31.33 4.64 16.70
N GLY A 96 -30.67 3.78 15.93
CA GLY A 96 -30.68 3.83 14.47
C GLY A 96 -29.59 4.74 13.85
N PHE A 97 -28.91 5.56 14.65
CA PHE A 97 -27.71 6.27 14.24
C PHE A 97 -26.49 5.36 14.36
N GLU A 98 -25.67 5.37 13.32
CA GLU A 98 -24.38 4.69 13.30
C GLU A 98 -23.31 5.66 12.77
N ALA A 99 -22.18 5.70 13.46
CA ALA A 99 -20.99 6.42 13.02
C ALA A 99 -19.77 5.50 13.14
N SER A 100 -18.86 5.54 12.19
CA SER A 100 -17.56 4.86 12.32
C SER A 100 -16.44 5.65 11.67
N LEU A 101 -15.37 5.86 12.43
CA LEU A 101 -14.12 6.42 11.97
C LEU A 101 -13.13 5.26 11.80
N GLN A 102 -12.67 5.04 10.58
CA GLN A 102 -11.65 4.06 10.24
C GLN A 102 -10.37 4.78 9.85
N SER A 103 -9.27 4.45 10.50
CA SER A 103 -7.97 5.05 10.23
C SER A 103 -6.95 3.97 9.94
N GLN A 104 -6.08 4.23 8.97
CA GLN A 104 -5.00 3.35 8.58
C GLN A 104 -3.68 4.13 8.49
N TYR A 105 -2.65 3.58 9.11
CA TYR A 105 -1.27 4.01 8.92
C TYR A 105 -0.48 2.90 8.24
N ILE A 106 0.27 3.26 7.22
CA ILE A 106 1.21 2.37 6.54
C ILE A 106 2.58 3.05 6.54
N SER A 107 3.61 2.33 6.98
CA SER A 107 4.97 2.83 6.97
C SER A 107 5.54 2.89 5.55
N LYS A 108 6.64 3.64 5.38
CA LYS A 108 7.42 3.72 4.14
C LYS A 108 7.68 2.35 3.54
N GLN A 109 7.60 2.25 2.21
CA GLN A 109 7.85 1.05 1.44
C GLN A 109 8.83 1.32 0.31
N TYR A 110 9.64 0.34 -0.06
CA TYR A 110 10.43 0.38 -1.27
C TYR A 110 9.62 -0.18 -2.45
N MET A 111 9.72 0.42 -3.61
CA MET A 111 9.07 -0.07 -4.83
C MET A 111 9.93 -1.09 -5.58
N SER A 112 11.22 -1.24 -5.21
CA SER A 112 12.13 -2.24 -5.75
C SER A 112 12.83 -3.04 -4.65
N ASN A 113 13.28 -4.24 -4.99
CA ASN A 113 14.08 -5.06 -4.07
C ASN A 113 15.53 -4.59 -3.93
N ALA A 114 15.99 -3.64 -4.73
CA ALA A 114 17.34 -3.09 -4.68
C ALA A 114 17.52 -2.00 -3.61
N LYS A 115 16.47 -1.69 -2.83
CA LYS A 115 16.50 -0.73 -1.72
C LYS A 115 16.93 0.68 -2.16
N GLN A 116 16.37 1.17 -3.23
CA GLN A 116 16.64 2.52 -3.74
C GLN A 116 15.83 3.55 -2.94
N GLU A 117 16.50 4.51 -2.30
CA GLU A 117 15.85 5.52 -1.47
C GLU A 117 14.99 6.51 -2.28
N GLU A 118 15.33 6.75 -3.53
CA GLU A 118 14.57 7.57 -4.48
C GLU A 118 13.33 6.85 -5.07
N CYS A 119 13.23 5.54 -4.87
CA CYS A 119 12.13 4.70 -5.38
C CYS A 119 11.31 4.15 -4.22
N THR A 120 10.72 5.03 -3.42
CA THR A 120 9.93 4.66 -2.24
C THR A 120 8.54 5.28 -2.27
N LEU A 121 7.60 4.63 -1.62
CA LEU A 121 6.33 5.20 -1.21
C LEU A 121 6.48 5.69 0.23
N ASP A 122 6.18 6.96 0.49
CA ASP A 122 6.24 7.53 1.83
C ASP A 122 5.20 6.91 2.76
N ALA A 123 5.43 7.03 4.05
CA ALA A 123 4.46 6.62 5.05
C ALA A 123 3.25 7.54 5.00
N TYR A 124 2.04 6.99 5.16
CA TYR A 124 0.82 7.79 5.18
C TYR A 124 -0.16 7.36 6.26
N PHE A 125 -1.04 8.30 6.63
CA PHE A 125 -2.14 8.07 7.56
C PHE A 125 -3.44 8.60 6.98
N VAL A 126 -4.35 7.72 6.63
CA VAL A 126 -5.64 8.06 6.02
C VAL A 126 -6.80 7.66 6.93
N SER A 127 -7.84 8.48 6.97
CA SER A 127 -9.04 8.23 7.76
C SER A 127 -10.29 8.41 6.94
N ASN A 128 -11.25 7.49 7.14
CA ASN A 128 -12.56 7.52 6.51
C ASN A 128 -13.66 7.58 7.58
N LEU A 129 -14.64 8.45 7.39
CA LEU A 129 -15.79 8.61 8.28
C LEU A 129 -17.06 8.11 7.59
N ASN A 130 -17.73 7.13 8.22
CA ASN A 130 -19.04 6.66 7.79
C ASN A 130 -20.09 7.13 8.79
N LEU A 131 -21.17 7.69 8.28
CA LEU A 131 -22.34 8.12 9.04
C LEU A 131 -23.60 7.54 8.41
N SER A 132 -24.50 6.98 9.20
CA SER A 132 -25.80 6.54 8.72
C SER A 132 -26.89 6.69 9.78
N TYR A 133 -28.11 6.80 9.29
CA TYR A 133 -29.30 6.81 10.12
C TYR A 133 -30.40 5.93 9.53
N THR A 134 -30.84 4.95 10.30
CA THR A 134 -31.91 4.01 9.93
C THR A 134 -33.18 4.32 10.71
N PHE A 135 -34.28 4.48 9.99
CA PHE A 135 -35.60 4.74 10.56
C PHE A 135 -36.70 3.89 9.89
N LYS A 136 -37.82 3.76 10.55
CA LYS A 136 -38.99 3.01 10.05
C LYS A 136 -39.99 3.96 9.43
N LEU A 137 -40.57 3.56 8.29
CA LEU A 137 -41.68 4.25 7.65
C LEU A 137 -42.87 3.29 7.47
N PRO A 138 -44.11 3.80 7.43
CA PRO A 138 -45.26 2.97 7.06
C PRO A 138 -45.05 2.36 5.66
N LYS A 139 -45.36 1.06 5.51
CA LYS A 139 -45.27 0.26 4.28
C LYS A 139 -43.86 -0.23 3.87
N VAL A 140 -42.82 0.12 4.58
CA VAL A 140 -41.46 -0.43 4.40
C VAL A 140 -40.89 -0.86 5.74
N LYS A 141 -39.96 -1.82 5.76
CA LYS A 141 -39.35 -2.29 7.00
C LYS A 141 -38.41 -1.25 7.58
N SER A 142 -37.59 -0.66 6.75
CA SER A 142 -36.66 0.40 7.14
C SER A 142 -36.15 1.21 5.96
N VAL A 143 -35.75 2.45 6.23
CA VAL A 143 -34.99 3.30 5.31
C VAL A 143 -33.71 3.69 6.03
N THR A 144 -32.59 3.53 5.36
CA THR A 144 -31.27 3.99 5.81
C THR A 144 -30.77 5.07 4.87
N ILE A 145 -30.38 6.21 5.42
CA ILE A 145 -29.67 7.27 4.71
C ILE A 145 -28.28 7.36 5.31
N GLY A 146 -27.27 7.45 4.49
CA GLY A 146 -25.91 7.52 4.96
C GLY A 146 -24.97 8.24 4.00
N CYS A 147 -23.79 8.56 4.52
CA CYS A 147 -22.69 9.07 3.75
C CYS A 147 -21.36 8.51 4.24
N THR A 148 -20.43 8.38 3.31
CA THR A 148 -19.04 8.05 3.59
C THR A 148 -18.16 9.20 3.12
N ILE A 149 -17.34 9.73 4.00
CA ILE A 149 -16.30 10.71 3.70
C ILE A 149 -14.99 9.96 3.64
N TYR A 150 -14.44 9.79 2.46
CA TYR A 150 -13.13 9.20 2.26
C TYR A 150 -12.06 10.25 2.42
N ASN A 151 -10.92 9.84 2.94
CA ASN A 151 -9.78 10.72 3.18
C ASN A 151 -10.19 12.01 3.91
N LEU A 152 -10.73 11.86 5.12
CA LEU A 152 -11.36 12.91 5.91
C LEU A 152 -10.44 14.13 6.13
N PHE A 153 -9.13 13.90 6.26
CA PHE A 153 -8.14 14.94 6.56
C PHE A 153 -7.41 15.46 5.32
N ASN A 154 -7.83 15.02 4.12
CA ASN A 154 -7.24 15.42 2.84
C ASN A 154 -5.73 15.15 2.78
N GLU A 155 -5.30 13.98 3.26
CA GLU A 155 -3.92 13.52 3.13
C GLU A 155 -3.53 13.37 1.66
N GLU A 156 -2.42 13.95 1.27
CA GLU A 156 -1.83 13.74 -0.06
C GLU A 156 -0.87 12.57 0.03
N TYR A 157 -1.18 11.46 -0.62
CA TYR A 157 -0.38 10.25 -0.53
C TYR A 157 -0.46 9.39 -1.79
N GLU A 158 0.53 8.53 -1.94
CA GLU A 158 0.58 7.48 -2.93
C GLU A 158 0.63 6.11 -2.23
N ASN A 159 -0.23 5.20 -2.65
CA ASN A 159 -0.24 3.84 -2.12
C ASN A 159 0.30 2.79 -3.10
N ASN A 160 0.61 3.21 -4.31
CA ASN A 160 1.16 2.37 -5.36
C ASN A 160 2.04 3.19 -6.30
N GLY A 161 2.87 2.49 -7.06
CA GLY A 161 3.76 3.07 -8.05
C GLY A 161 4.54 1.98 -8.77
N TYR A 162 5.49 2.39 -9.57
CA TYR A 162 6.44 1.50 -10.20
C TYR A 162 7.84 2.11 -10.14
N ALA A 163 8.84 1.27 -10.14
CA ALA A 163 10.23 1.69 -10.18
C ALA A 163 11.02 0.78 -11.12
N GLY A 164 12.02 1.35 -11.76
CA GLY A 164 12.95 0.63 -12.60
C GLY A 164 14.35 1.20 -12.49
N SER A 165 15.30 0.49 -13.05
CA SER A 165 16.71 0.86 -13.08
C SER A 165 17.37 0.36 -14.33
N GLY A 166 18.30 1.14 -14.84
CA GLY A 166 19.18 0.77 -15.91
C GLY A 166 20.58 1.37 -15.70
N TYR A 167 21.42 1.25 -16.67
CA TYR A 167 22.70 1.95 -16.69
C TYR A 167 23.00 2.48 -18.10
N TYR A 168 23.91 3.42 -18.18
CA TYR A 168 24.51 3.91 -19.43
C TYR A 168 26.02 4.06 -19.25
N HIS A 169 26.74 4.19 -20.33
CA HIS A 169 28.17 4.51 -20.28
C HIS A 169 28.36 6.03 -20.32
N ASP A 170 29.17 6.55 -19.38
CA ASP A 170 29.59 7.95 -19.41
C ASP A 170 30.65 8.21 -20.52
N ASP A 171 31.06 9.47 -20.67
CA ASP A 171 32.06 9.88 -21.69
C ASP A 171 33.42 9.21 -21.52
N ASN A 172 33.71 8.63 -20.33
CA ASN A 172 34.93 7.89 -20.01
C ASN A 172 34.75 6.37 -20.14
N GLY A 173 33.59 5.89 -20.54
CA GLY A 173 33.24 4.48 -20.65
C GLY A 173 32.90 3.82 -19.31
N GLY A 174 32.68 4.62 -18.25
CA GLY A 174 32.24 4.13 -16.95
C GLY A 174 30.74 3.81 -16.94
N LYS A 175 30.34 2.71 -16.28
CA LYS A 175 28.92 2.37 -16.11
C LYS A 175 28.29 3.25 -15.04
N VAL A 176 27.27 4.00 -15.40
CA VAL A 176 26.52 4.88 -14.52
C VAL A 176 25.07 4.36 -14.41
N ARG A 177 24.69 3.99 -13.18
CA ARG A 177 23.34 3.58 -12.88
C ARG A 177 22.39 4.78 -12.86
N TYR A 178 21.19 4.57 -13.36
CA TYR A 178 20.06 5.47 -13.13
C TYR A 178 18.86 4.69 -12.58
N ASN A 179 18.00 5.40 -11.84
CA ASN A 179 16.75 4.86 -11.33
C ASN A 179 15.63 5.78 -11.76
N TYR A 180 14.43 5.24 -11.90
CA TYR A 180 13.23 6.01 -12.15
C TYR A 180 12.06 5.44 -11.36
N ALA A 181 11.10 6.30 -11.05
CA ALA A 181 9.88 5.92 -10.36
C ALA A 181 8.69 6.70 -10.92
N GLY A 182 7.54 6.05 -10.95
CA GLY A 182 6.25 6.68 -11.20
C GLY A 182 5.29 6.36 -10.07
N TYR A 183 4.44 7.30 -9.72
CA TYR A 183 3.58 7.24 -8.54
C TYR A 183 2.11 7.32 -8.93
N ALA A 184 1.27 6.57 -8.22
CA ALA A 184 -0.17 6.60 -8.34
C ALA A 184 -0.76 7.41 -7.19
N ALA A 185 -0.99 8.72 -7.41
CA ALA A 185 -1.61 9.60 -6.44
C ALA A 185 -3.03 9.14 -6.10
N GLN A 186 -3.37 9.19 -4.83
CA GLN A 186 -4.69 8.86 -4.34
C GLN A 186 -5.61 10.09 -4.30
N ALA A 187 -6.92 9.86 -4.35
CA ALA A 187 -7.89 10.94 -4.31
C ALA A 187 -7.85 11.67 -2.96
N GLY A 188 -7.94 12.98 -3.00
CA GLY A 188 -8.20 13.81 -1.83
C GLY A 188 -9.57 13.52 -1.20
N THR A 189 -10.02 14.36 -0.29
CA THR A 189 -11.32 14.18 0.37
C THR A 189 -12.46 14.10 -0.65
N ASN A 190 -13.23 13.03 -0.56
CA ASN A 190 -14.45 12.87 -1.39
C ASN A 190 -15.59 12.28 -0.56
N VAL A 191 -16.83 12.49 -1.01
CA VAL A 191 -18.05 12.13 -0.27
C VAL A 191 -18.96 11.29 -1.15
N LEU A 192 -19.39 10.16 -0.62
CA LEU A 192 -20.40 9.30 -1.24
C LEU A 192 -21.65 9.23 -0.36
N GLY A 193 -22.79 9.66 -0.89
CA GLY A 193 -24.11 9.48 -0.25
C GLY A 193 -24.79 8.19 -0.72
N HIS A 194 -25.57 7.53 0.17
CA HIS A 194 -26.38 6.38 -0.18
C HIS A 194 -27.73 6.36 0.52
N ILE A 195 -28.70 5.73 -0.12
CA ILE A 195 -30.04 5.45 0.45
C ILE A 195 -30.34 3.98 0.22
N ALA A 196 -30.74 3.26 1.27
CA ALA A 196 -31.20 1.89 1.19
C ALA A 196 -32.64 1.76 1.73
N ILE A 197 -33.51 1.07 1.00
CA ILE A 197 -34.92 0.85 1.37
C ILE A 197 -35.14 -0.66 1.46
N ASN A 198 -35.58 -1.14 2.63
CA ASN A 198 -35.93 -2.54 2.87
C ASN A 198 -37.47 -2.65 2.93
N PHE A 199 -38.04 -3.54 2.14
CA PHE A 199 -39.46 -3.85 2.06
C PHE A 199 -39.89 -5.04 2.91
#